data_0192624c1c282823aad259f5320897ca
#
_entry.id   0192624c1c282823aad259f5320897ca
#
_cell.length_a   1.000
_cell.length_b   1.000
_cell.length_c   1.000
_cell.angle_alpha   90.00
_cell.angle_beta   90.00
_cell.angle_gamma   90.00
#
_symmetry.space_group_name_H-M   'P 1'
#
loop_
_entity.id
_entity.type
_entity.pdbx_description
1 polymer ?
#
loop_
_entity_poly.entity_id
_entity_poly.type
_entity_poly.pdbx_seq_one_letter_code
_entity_poly.pdbx_strand_id
1 'polypeptide(L)'
;MCIRDRCKGSIGKGVSGGLVHILYRDYGPQEASRFIVNAQRVVNRWLEGAGFSIGIGDCCITQRTHLHIKHILRRLLDHIRDLNGKRHLCGAKALEGQISSVLQSIINQTGKAALQHVDPQNRIFCAVTSGSKGTPINISQIMACVGQQSVEGQRINVREGRLSCYTSKDEGNPHKHG
;
A
#
# COMPACT_ATOMS: atom_id res chain seq x y z
N MET A 1 7.65 -28.51 7.03
CA MET A 1 8.44 -27.29 6.72
C MET A 1 7.87 -26.72 5.43
N CYS A 2 7.18 -25.59 5.53
CA CYS A 2 6.37 -25.06 4.43
C CYS A 2 7.28 -24.43 3.37
N ILE A 3 7.16 -24.84 2.12
CA ILE A 3 7.89 -24.30 0.96
C ILE A 3 7.68 -22.77 0.85
N ARG A 4 6.52 -22.29 1.29
CA ARG A 4 6.13 -20.89 1.29
C ARG A 4 7.08 -19.99 2.10
N ASP A 5 7.64 -20.48 3.21
CA ASP A 5 8.53 -19.69 4.09
C ASP A 5 9.97 -19.59 3.58
N ARG A 6 10.41 -20.54 2.77
CA ARG A 6 11.76 -20.53 2.19
C ARG A 6 11.86 -19.69 0.91
N CYS A 7 10.79 -19.54 0.14
CA CYS A 7 10.84 -18.75 -1.09
C CYS A 7 10.93 -17.24 -0.84
N LYS A 8 10.35 -16.78 0.26
CA LYS A 8 10.33 -15.36 0.62
C LYS A 8 11.65 -14.92 1.23
N GLY A 9 12.63 -14.72 0.42
CA GLY A 9 13.96 -14.26 0.84
C GLY A 9 15.11 -15.07 0.26
N SER A 10 14.86 -16.24 -0.31
CA SER A 10 15.95 -17.07 -0.90
C SER A 10 16.37 -16.62 -2.30
N ILE A 11 15.43 -16.04 -3.07
CA ILE A 11 15.65 -15.61 -4.46
C ILE A 11 15.35 -14.11 -4.62
N GLY A 12 14.98 -13.43 -3.54
CA GLY A 12 14.57 -12.03 -3.55
C GLY A 12 15.70 -11.05 -3.82
N LYS A 13 15.33 -9.89 -4.36
CA LYS A 13 16.24 -8.76 -4.58
C LYS A 13 16.87 -8.29 -3.27
N GLY A 14 18.20 -8.17 -3.27
CA GLY A 14 18.93 -7.57 -2.13
C GLY A 14 19.10 -8.47 -0.92
N VAL A 15 18.84 -9.77 -1.04
CA VAL A 15 19.07 -10.72 0.05
C VAL A 15 20.55 -11.15 0.03
N SER A 16 21.34 -10.63 0.98
CA SER A 16 22.69 -11.13 1.23
C SER A 16 22.62 -12.59 1.70
N GLY A 17 23.36 -13.48 1.04
CA GLY A 17 23.32 -14.92 1.33
C GLY A 17 22.12 -15.67 0.74
N GLY A 18 21.35 -15.06 -0.18
CA GLY A 18 20.31 -15.75 -0.94
C GLY A 18 20.88 -16.81 -1.89
N LEU A 19 20.00 -17.69 -2.39
CA LEU A 19 20.39 -18.85 -3.22
C LEU A 19 21.28 -18.45 -4.42
N VAL A 20 20.93 -17.41 -5.15
CA VAL A 20 21.71 -16.93 -6.32
C VAL A 20 23.10 -16.45 -5.87
N HIS A 21 23.19 -15.78 -4.72
CA HIS A 21 24.45 -15.32 -4.16
C HIS A 21 25.36 -16.50 -3.78
N ILE A 22 24.80 -17.54 -3.14
CA ILE A 22 25.54 -18.77 -2.78
C ILE A 22 26.05 -19.47 -4.04
N LEU A 23 25.18 -19.64 -5.04
CA LEU A 23 25.57 -20.25 -6.33
C LEU A 23 26.69 -19.47 -7.01
N TYR A 24 26.58 -18.14 -7.04
CA TYR A 24 27.62 -17.29 -7.62
C TYR A 24 28.96 -17.41 -6.89
N ARG A 25 28.95 -17.39 -5.55
CA ARG A 25 30.15 -17.45 -4.70
C ARG A 25 30.82 -18.82 -4.75
N ASP A 26 30.03 -19.88 -4.64
CA ASP A 26 30.54 -21.23 -4.42
C ASP A 26 30.77 -22.00 -5.74
N TYR A 27 30.00 -21.68 -6.79
CA TYR A 27 30.04 -22.37 -8.08
C TYR A 27 30.37 -21.47 -9.28
N GLY A 28 30.48 -20.18 -9.05
CA GLY A 28 30.83 -19.19 -10.05
C GLY A 28 29.66 -18.63 -10.86
N PRO A 29 29.95 -17.61 -11.72
CA PRO A 29 28.92 -16.84 -12.44
C PRO A 29 28.16 -17.67 -13.48
N GLN A 30 28.80 -18.66 -14.07
CA GLN A 30 28.20 -19.51 -15.11
C GLN A 30 27.06 -20.36 -14.54
N GLU A 31 27.29 -21.00 -13.38
CA GLU A 31 26.25 -21.81 -12.72
C GLU A 31 25.12 -20.97 -12.15
N ALA A 32 25.41 -19.80 -11.61
CA ALA A 32 24.39 -18.86 -11.21
C ALA A 32 23.52 -18.40 -12.39
N SER A 33 24.14 -18.10 -13.54
CA SER A 33 23.41 -17.76 -14.77
C SER A 33 22.55 -18.92 -15.27
N ARG A 34 23.11 -20.13 -15.31
CA ARG A 34 22.40 -21.36 -15.71
C ARG A 34 21.16 -21.59 -14.80
N PHE A 35 21.31 -21.41 -13.50
CA PHE A 35 20.21 -21.55 -12.56
C PHE A 35 19.09 -20.54 -12.85
N ILE A 36 19.43 -19.26 -13.06
CA ILE A 36 18.45 -18.20 -13.36
C ILE A 36 17.68 -18.54 -14.65
N VAL A 37 18.39 -18.89 -15.71
CA VAL A 37 17.78 -19.23 -17.01
C VAL A 37 16.86 -20.44 -16.91
N ASN A 38 17.29 -21.49 -16.21
CA ASN A 38 16.49 -22.70 -16.04
C ASN A 38 15.27 -22.45 -15.17
N ALA A 39 15.43 -21.71 -14.06
CA ALA A 39 14.30 -21.31 -13.21
C ALA A 39 13.27 -20.50 -14.01
N GLN A 40 13.72 -19.54 -14.83
CA GLN A 40 12.81 -18.76 -15.66
C GLN A 40 12.08 -19.62 -16.71
N ARG A 41 12.75 -20.57 -17.35
CA ARG A 41 12.10 -21.50 -18.29
C ARG A 41 11.00 -22.32 -17.63
N VAL A 42 11.27 -22.87 -16.46
CA VAL A 42 10.29 -23.65 -15.69
C VAL A 42 9.09 -22.79 -15.30
N VAL A 43 9.33 -21.57 -14.79
CA VAL A 43 8.26 -20.64 -14.42
C VAL A 43 7.44 -20.21 -15.62
N ASN A 44 8.07 -19.88 -16.75
CA ASN A 44 7.37 -19.51 -17.97
C ASN A 44 6.46 -20.64 -18.44
N ARG A 45 6.98 -21.88 -18.46
CA ARG A 45 6.18 -23.05 -18.86
C ARG A 45 4.99 -23.30 -17.93
N TRP A 46 5.19 -23.09 -16.64
CA TRP A 46 4.09 -23.17 -15.68
C TRP A 46 3.05 -22.05 -15.88
N LEU A 47 3.49 -20.82 -16.15
CA LEU A 47 2.61 -19.68 -16.40
C LEU A 47 1.76 -19.84 -17.67
N GLU A 48 2.26 -20.52 -18.71
CA GLU A 48 1.48 -20.83 -19.91
C GLU A 48 0.19 -21.64 -19.58
N GLY A 49 0.27 -22.56 -18.61
CA GLY A 49 -0.87 -23.36 -18.19
C GLY A 49 -1.71 -22.69 -17.07
N ALA A 50 -1.05 -22.07 -16.09
CA ALA A 50 -1.72 -21.53 -14.92
C ALA A 50 -2.29 -20.12 -15.17
N GLY A 51 -1.65 -19.32 -16.00
CA GLY A 51 -1.94 -17.91 -16.22
C GLY A 51 -1.70 -17.05 -14.97
N PHE A 52 -1.57 -15.74 -15.17
CA PHE A 52 -1.56 -14.76 -14.10
C PHE A 52 -2.11 -13.43 -14.63
N SER A 53 -3.22 -13.00 -14.08
CA SER A 53 -3.78 -11.67 -14.37
C SER A 53 -4.44 -11.10 -13.13
N ILE A 54 -4.50 -9.78 -13.06
CA ILE A 54 -5.18 -9.05 -11.99
C ILE A 54 -6.51 -8.58 -12.55
N GLY A 55 -7.59 -9.03 -11.94
CA GLY A 55 -8.94 -8.62 -12.26
C GLY A 55 -9.47 -7.54 -11.31
N ILE A 56 -10.62 -6.95 -11.65
CA ILE A 56 -11.26 -5.96 -10.79
C ILE A 56 -11.63 -6.55 -9.40
N GLY A 57 -11.94 -7.83 -9.33
CA GLY A 57 -12.20 -8.52 -8.08
C GLY A 57 -11.02 -8.52 -7.12
N ASP A 58 -9.78 -8.52 -7.66
CA ASP A 58 -8.56 -8.42 -6.85
C ASP A 58 -8.39 -7.03 -6.21
N CYS A 59 -9.09 -6.02 -6.71
CA CYS A 59 -9.08 -4.66 -6.17
C CYS A 59 -10.21 -4.39 -5.16
N CYS A 60 -11.15 -5.33 -5.02
CA CYS A 60 -12.31 -5.16 -4.16
C CYS A 60 -12.07 -5.73 -2.76
N ILE A 61 -12.68 -5.09 -1.78
CA ILE A 61 -12.73 -5.57 -0.39
C ILE A 61 -14.13 -6.08 -0.03
N THR A 62 -14.21 -6.92 1.00
CA THR A 62 -15.50 -7.38 1.50
C THR A 62 -16.29 -6.22 2.12
N GLN A 63 -17.63 -6.33 2.12
CA GLN A 63 -18.51 -5.34 2.74
C GLN A 63 -18.15 -5.11 4.23
N ARG A 64 -17.80 -6.17 4.95
CA ARG A 64 -17.37 -6.09 6.34
C ARG A 64 -16.11 -5.22 6.49
N THR A 65 -15.12 -5.45 5.65
CA THR A 65 -13.86 -4.68 5.64
C THR A 65 -14.13 -3.22 5.27
N HIS A 66 -15.00 -2.98 4.29
CA HIS A 66 -15.41 -1.63 3.90
C HIS A 66 -16.03 -0.86 5.07
N LEU A 67 -16.96 -1.46 5.80
CA LEU A 67 -17.57 -0.84 6.99
C LEU A 67 -16.53 -0.55 8.08
N HIS A 68 -15.60 -1.47 8.30
CA HIS A 68 -14.52 -1.26 9.27
C HIS A 68 -13.60 -0.09 8.87
N ILE A 69 -13.19 -0.01 7.60
CA ILE A 69 -12.41 1.12 7.09
C ILE A 69 -13.18 2.43 7.24
N LYS A 70 -14.46 2.44 6.90
CA LYS A 70 -15.33 3.62 7.05
C LYS A 70 -15.41 4.09 8.50
N HIS A 71 -15.44 3.17 9.45
CA HIS A 71 -15.40 3.50 10.88
C HIS A 71 -14.04 4.13 11.28
N ILE A 72 -12.92 3.54 10.82
CA ILE A 72 -11.58 4.11 11.07
C ILE A 72 -11.50 5.55 10.54
N LEU A 73 -11.93 5.75 9.29
CA LEU A 73 -11.92 7.06 8.65
C LEU A 73 -12.74 8.09 9.44
N ARG A 74 -13.97 7.75 9.81
CA ARG A 74 -14.83 8.66 10.60
C ARG A 74 -14.13 9.10 11.90
N ARG A 75 -13.62 8.14 12.67
CA ARG A 75 -12.93 8.43 13.93
C ARG A 75 -11.74 9.37 13.77
N LEU A 76 -10.93 9.15 12.74
CA LEU A 76 -9.74 9.97 12.48
C LEU A 76 -10.11 11.37 11.97
N LEU A 77 -11.17 11.48 11.19
CA LEU A 77 -11.68 12.76 10.71
C LEU A 77 -12.34 13.58 11.83
N ASP A 78 -13.03 12.93 12.75
CA ASP A 78 -13.57 13.60 13.95
C ASP A 78 -12.43 14.14 14.82
N HIS A 79 -11.33 13.37 14.96
CA HIS A 79 -10.14 13.86 15.65
C HIS A 79 -9.51 15.09 14.95
N ILE A 80 -9.48 15.13 13.61
CA ILE A 80 -9.01 16.31 12.87
C ILE A 80 -9.93 17.51 13.09
N ARG A 81 -11.24 17.31 13.16
CA ARG A 81 -12.20 18.39 13.48
C ARG A 81 -11.95 18.97 14.87
N ASP A 82 -11.69 18.12 15.86
CA ASP A 82 -11.35 18.54 17.21
C ASP A 82 -10.05 19.35 17.25
N LEU A 83 -9.02 18.92 16.48
CA LEU A 83 -7.77 19.66 16.34
C LEU A 83 -8.01 21.05 15.72
N ASN A 84 -8.81 21.11 14.66
CA ASN A 84 -9.16 22.38 14.01
C ASN A 84 -9.94 23.31 14.94
N GLY A 85 -10.81 22.78 15.79
CA GLY A 85 -11.52 23.56 16.82
C GLY A 85 -10.58 24.22 17.84
N LYS A 86 -9.40 23.64 18.05
CA LYS A 86 -8.36 24.15 18.96
C LYS A 86 -7.33 25.07 18.27
N ARG A 87 -7.61 25.52 17.05
CA ARG A 87 -6.69 26.31 16.21
C ARG A 87 -6.20 27.58 16.90
N HIS A 88 -7.01 28.19 17.76
CA HIS A 88 -6.68 29.39 18.51
C HIS A 88 -5.68 29.15 19.68
N LEU A 89 -5.47 27.88 20.07
CA LEU A 89 -4.59 27.51 21.18
C LEU A 89 -3.20 27.10 20.72
N CYS A 90 -3.04 26.73 19.45
CA CYS A 90 -1.80 26.22 18.89
C CYS A 90 -1.33 27.11 17.73
N GLY A 91 -0.01 27.28 17.56
CA GLY A 91 0.52 27.94 16.37
C GLY A 91 0.16 27.18 15.09
N ALA A 92 -0.15 27.91 14.01
CA ALA A 92 -0.61 27.33 12.75
C ALA A 92 0.29 26.20 12.21
N LYS A 93 1.61 26.37 12.32
CA LYS A 93 2.58 25.35 11.86
C LYS A 93 2.55 24.08 12.71
N ALA A 94 2.38 24.20 14.02
CA ALA A 94 2.28 23.05 14.93
C ALA A 94 0.99 22.27 14.69
N LEU A 95 -0.13 22.96 14.51
CA LEU A 95 -1.42 22.37 14.17
C LEU A 95 -1.35 21.62 12.85
N GLU A 96 -0.77 22.22 11.83
CA GLU A 96 -0.60 21.59 10.52
C GLU A 96 0.24 20.29 10.59
N GLY A 97 1.31 20.30 11.41
CA GLY A 97 2.10 19.10 11.67
C GLY A 97 1.30 17.98 12.34
N GLN A 98 0.44 18.32 13.31
CA GLN A 98 -0.44 17.33 13.97
C GLN A 98 -1.47 16.75 13.00
N ILE A 99 -2.13 17.59 12.21
CA ILE A 99 -3.10 17.15 11.20
C ILE A 99 -2.42 16.25 10.17
N SER A 100 -1.26 16.62 9.66
CA SER A 100 -0.50 15.81 8.71
C SER A 100 -0.13 14.44 9.28
N SER A 101 0.27 14.38 10.55
CA SER A 101 0.55 13.11 11.25
C SER A 101 -0.67 12.21 11.35
N VAL A 102 -1.84 12.76 11.70
CA VAL A 102 -3.10 12.01 11.75
C VAL A 102 -3.47 11.48 10.36
N LEU A 103 -3.40 12.34 9.34
CA LEU A 103 -3.70 11.97 7.95
C LEU A 103 -2.75 10.87 7.42
N GLN A 104 -1.46 10.95 7.73
CA GLN A 104 -0.49 9.91 7.39
C GLN A 104 -0.81 8.58 8.08
N SER A 105 -1.36 8.61 9.29
CA SER A 105 -1.77 7.39 10.00
C SER A 105 -2.95 6.67 9.36
N ILE A 106 -3.78 7.36 8.59
CA ILE A 106 -4.96 6.81 7.92
C ILE A 106 -4.56 5.66 7.00
N ILE A 107 -3.58 5.88 6.12
CA ILE A 107 -3.16 4.86 5.15
C ILE A 107 -2.65 3.59 5.84
N ASN A 108 -1.96 3.75 6.96
CA ASN A 108 -1.44 2.62 7.73
C ASN A 108 -2.57 1.84 8.43
N GLN A 109 -3.54 2.53 9.04
CA GLN A 109 -4.64 1.88 9.76
C GLN A 109 -5.63 1.21 8.80
N THR A 110 -6.03 1.91 7.74
CA THR A 110 -6.95 1.37 6.72
C THR A 110 -6.30 0.25 5.93
N GLY A 111 -5.01 0.36 5.63
CA GLY A 111 -4.25 -0.67 4.96
C GLY A 111 -4.11 -1.94 5.77
N LYS A 112 -3.82 -1.84 7.07
CA LYS A 112 -3.82 -3.01 7.96
C LYS A 112 -5.19 -3.70 7.98
N ALA A 113 -6.27 -2.93 8.08
CA ALA A 113 -7.63 -3.45 8.07
C ALA A 113 -7.97 -4.16 6.74
N ALA A 114 -7.54 -3.60 5.61
CA ALA A 114 -7.72 -4.23 4.31
C ALA A 114 -6.94 -5.55 4.22
N LEU A 115 -5.66 -5.56 4.58
CA LEU A 115 -4.78 -6.73 4.48
C LEU A 115 -5.21 -7.91 5.38
N GLN A 116 -5.83 -7.64 6.53
CA GLN A 116 -6.28 -8.67 7.44
C GLN A 116 -7.35 -9.60 6.85
N HIS A 117 -8.09 -9.15 5.86
CA HIS A 117 -9.25 -9.86 5.31
C HIS A 117 -9.14 -10.11 3.79
N VAL A 118 -7.95 -9.91 3.22
CA VAL A 118 -7.69 -10.24 1.80
C VAL A 118 -7.61 -11.73 1.62
N ASP A 119 -8.26 -12.23 0.58
CA ASP A 119 -8.16 -13.63 0.18
C ASP A 119 -6.69 -13.98 -0.13
N PRO A 120 -6.13 -15.06 0.44
CA PRO A 120 -4.79 -15.53 0.11
C PRO A 120 -4.58 -15.81 -1.38
N GLN A 121 -5.64 -16.10 -2.14
CA GLN A 121 -5.59 -16.32 -3.58
C GLN A 121 -5.64 -15.03 -4.41
N ASN A 122 -5.87 -13.88 -3.79
CA ASN A 122 -5.86 -12.58 -4.45
C ASN A 122 -4.51 -12.33 -5.13
N ARG A 123 -4.54 -12.00 -6.42
CA ARG A 123 -3.32 -11.91 -7.25
C ARG A 123 -2.40 -10.75 -6.84
N ILE A 124 -2.97 -9.61 -6.43
CA ILE A 124 -2.19 -8.48 -5.92
C ILE A 124 -1.51 -8.87 -4.60
N PHE A 125 -2.27 -9.51 -3.71
CA PHE A 125 -1.75 -10.01 -2.43
C PHE A 125 -0.64 -11.04 -2.63
N CYS A 126 -0.80 -11.99 -3.56
CA CYS A 126 0.24 -12.95 -3.94
C CYS A 126 1.51 -12.25 -4.44
N ALA A 127 1.39 -11.24 -5.30
CA ALA A 127 2.54 -10.50 -5.83
C ALA A 127 3.31 -9.77 -4.72
N VAL A 128 2.60 -9.15 -3.78
CA VAL A 128 3.21 -8.42 -2.66
C VAL A 128 3.82 -9.37 -1.63
N THR A 129 3.13 -10.45 -1.27
CA THR A 129 3.61 -11.39 -0.24
C THR A 129 4.77 -12.24 -0.72
N SER A 130 4.83 -12.56 -2.00
CA SER A 130 5.99 -13.23 -2.61
C SER A 130 7.22 -12.30 -2.75
N GLY A 131 7.00 -10.98 -2.66
CA GLY A 131 8.05 -9.98 -2.88
C GLY A 131 8.37 -9.74 -4.36
N SER A 132 7.56 -10.28 -5.28
CA SER A 132 7.79 -10.12 -6.72
C SER A 132 7.52 -8.68 -7.19
N LYS A 133 6.41 -8.09 -6.75
CA LYS A 133 6.05 -6.72 -7.12
C LYS A 133 5.12 -6.07 -6.09
N GLY A 134 5.30 -4.76 -5.90
CA GLY A 134 4.47 -3.97 -5.02
C GLY A 134 4.87 -4.08 -3.54
N THR A 135 4.17 -3.31 -2.73
CA THR A 135 4.33 -3.26 -1.27
C THR A 135 2.96 -3.32 -0.61
N PRO A 136 2.85 -3.60 0.70
CA PRO A 136 1.59 -3.53 1.43
C PRO A 136 0.88 -2.18 1.28
N ILE A 137 1.64 -1.08 1.14
CA ILE A 137 1.08 0.26 0.92
C ILE A 137 0.33 0.33 -0.42
N ASN A 138 0.85 -0.32 -1.46
CA ASN A 138 0.17 -0.33 -2.76
C ASN A 138 -1.19 -1.05 -2.68
N ILE A 139 -1.29 -2.17 -1.96
CA ILE A 139 -2.57 -2.83 -1.71
C ILE A 139 -3.52 -1.89 -0.96
N SER A 140 -3.02 -1.24 0.08
CA SER A 140 -3.79 -0.28 0.87
C SER A 140 -4.36 0.85 0.02
N GLN A 141 -3.55 1.40 -0.87
CA GLN A 141 -3.96 2.47 -1.77
C GLN A 141 -5.00 2.03 -2.81
N ILE A 142 -4.88 0.80 -3.32
CA ILE A 142 -5.81 0.25 -4.30
C ILE A 142 -7.16 -0.11 -3.66
N MET A 143 -7.12 -0.78 -2.51
CA MET A 143 -8.30 -1.41 -1.91
C MET A 143 -8.97 -0.56 -0.82
N ALA A 144 -8.22 0.31 -0.14
CA ALA A 144 -8.73 1.00 1.05
C ALA A 144 -8.77 2.51 0.91
N CYS A 145 -7.60 3.15 0.90
CA CYS A 145 -7.50 4.59 0.89
C CYS A 145 -6.15 5.02 0.30
N VAL A 146 -6.18 5.96 -0.62
CA VAL A 146 -4.96 6.52 -1.24
C VAL A 146 -4.12 7.29 -0.21
N GLY A 147 -4.78 7.90 0.77
CA GLY A 147 -4.14 8.71 1.80
C GLY A 147 -3.93 10.16 1.37
N GLN A 148 -3.35 10.94 2.28
CA GLN A 148 -3.09 12.36 2.04
C GLN A 148 -2.05 12.54 0.94
N GLN A 149 -2.39 13.36 -0.04
CA GLN A 149 -1.45 13.81 -1.08
C GLN A 149 -0.78 15.12 -0.65
N SER A 150 0.48 15.25 -1.02
CA SER A 150 1.27 16.44 -0.71
C SER A 150 1.86 17.02 -1.98
N VAL A 151 1.89 18.34 -2.06
CA VAL A 151 2.57 19.10 -3.11
C VAL A 151 3.64 19.96 -2.43
N GLU A 152 4.89 19.84 -2.88
CA GLU A 152 6.03 20.54 -2.29
C GLU A 152 6.19 20.32 -0.76
N GLY A 153 5.87 19.12 -0.30
CA GLY A 153 5.96 18.76 1.11
C GLY A 153 4.84 19.31 2.01
N GLN A 154 3.84 19.96 1.43
CA GLN A 154 2.70 20.50 2.13
C GLN A 154 1.40 19.85 1.64
N ARG A 155 0.37 19.85 2.48
CA ARG A 155 -0.98 19.49 2.03
C ARG A 155 -1.43 20.43 0.92
N ILE A 156 -2.21 19.90 -0.01
CA ILE A 156 -2.78 20.72 -1.10
C ILE A 156 -3.54 21.89 -0.48
N ASN A 157 -3.11 23.10 -0.80
CA ASN A 157 -3.73 24.31 -0.29
C ASN A 157 -5.03 24.55 -1.07
N VAL A 158 -6.11 24.62 -0.35
CA VAL A 158 -7.43 24.90 -0.90
C VAL A 158 -7.59 26.41 -1.02
N ARG A 159 -7.40 26.92 -2.22
CA ARG A 159 -7.70 28.33 -2.50
C ARG A 159 -9.22 28.49 -2.54
N GLU A 160 -9.74 29.50 -1.84
CA GLU A 160 -11.17 29.85 -1.83
C GLU A 160 -12.11 28.71 -1.34
N GLY A 161 -11.62 27.86 -0.44
CA GLY A 161 -12.43 26.82 0.19
C GLY A 161 -12.69 25.56 -0.66
N ARG A 162 -12.06 25.41 -1.85
CA ARG A 162 -12.28 24.24 -2.72
C ARG A 162 -11.11 23.89 -3.62
N LEU A 163 -10.99 22.62 -3.96
CA LEU A 163 -10.16 22.17 -5.08
C LEU A 163 -10.84 22.56 -6.40
N SER A 164 -10.04 22.92 -7.41
CA SER A 164 -10.54 23.36 -8.71
C SER A 164 -11.45 22.36 -9.44
N CYS A 165 -11.32 21.07 -9.11
CA CYS A 165 -12.14 20.00 -9.68
C CYS A 165 -13.50 19.80 -9.00
N TYR A 166 -13.74 20.41 -7.83
CA TYR A 166 -15.01 20.30 -7.12
C TYR A 166 -15.81 21.58 -7.30
N THR A 167 -16.97 21.46 -7.93
CA THR A 167 -17.92 22.54 -8.09
C THR A 167 -18.72 22.69 -6.81
N SER A 168 -18.50 23.75 -6.08
CA SER A 168 -19.41 24.38 -5.11
C SER A 168 -20.04 23.60 -3.95
N LYS A 169 -20.63 24.33 -3.04
CA LYS A 169 -21.60 23.97 -1.98
C LYS A 169 -21.16 23.05 -0.84
N ASP A 170 -19.98 22.48 -0.91
CA ASP A 170 -19.44 21.67 0.20
C ASP A 170 -18.44 22.45 1.06
N GLU A 171 -18.63 23.76 1.12
CA GLU A 171 -17.88 24.65 1.99
C GLU A 171 -17.98 24.16 3.44
N GLY A 172 -16.84 23.83 4.03
CA GLY A 172 -16.76 23.32 5.40
C GLY A 172 -16.68 21.80 5.55
N ASN A 173 -16.71 21.02 4.49
CA ASN A 173 -16.50 19.59 4.59
C ASN A 173 -15.02 19.22 4.34
N PRO A 174 -14.21 18.98 5.43
CA PRO A 174 -12.79 18.67 5.29
C PRO A 174 -12.51 17.38 4.53
N HIS A 175 -13.53 16.55 4.31
CA HIS A 175 -13.41 15.28 3.57
C HIS A 175 -13.25 15.44 2.07
N LYS A 176 -13.57 16.63 1.53
CA LYS A 176 -13.56 16.91 0.10
C LYS A 176 -12.38 17.76 -0.34
N HIS A 177 -11.47 18.02 0.57
CA HIS A 177 -10.33 18.90 0.34
C HIS A 177 -8.99 18.14 0.39
N GLY A 178 -8.95 16.91 -0.12
CA GLY A 178 -7.72 16.13 -0.28
C GLY A 178 -7.12 15.61 1.01
#